data_a8b19cf08d8c6f424d54532d07386fd6
#
_entry.id   a8b19cf08d8c6f424d54532d07386fd6
#
_cell.length_a   1.000
_cell.length_b   1.000
_cell.length_c   1.000
_cell.angle_alpha   90.00
_cell.angle_beta   90.00
_cell.angle_gamma   90.00
#
_symmetry.space_group_name_H-M   'P 1'
#
loop_
_entity.id
_entity.type
_entity.pdbx_description
1 polymer ?
#
loop_
_entity_poly.entity_id
_entity_poly.type
_entity_poly.pdbx_seq_one_letter_code
_entity_poly.pdbx_strand_id
1 'polypeptide(L)'
;MENQRPLLGFSLALLAAMTWGTLPIAVRQVLKFVDAPTLVWVRFTVAAAVLFVLLALGGRLPKRQDFSWHSFRLLLLGVAGISANFVLIAQGLHYISPTTTQVLWQISPFTMIVVGVLVFKDRMTAAQKIGLVLLLAGLLMFFNDKFGELSGLGAYAKGVLLCAAGSMAWVCYAVAQKLLSAQFGPQQILLLIYAASAAVFLPFAEPAHIGSLDGTLAWVCFVYCCLNTLIGYGSFGEALKHWEASKVSVVTTLLPVFTVIFSLLGHYVKPDTFAAPDMNGLGYAGALVVVGGAVTAAVGDRLFKRR
;
A
#
# COMPACT_ATOMS: atom_id res chain seq x y z
N MET A 1 28.86 10.92 -1.11
CA MET A 1 27.90 9.98 -0.46
C MET A 1 27.62 10.56 0.91
N GLU A 2 26.57 11.40 0.95
CA GLU A 2 26.14 12.07 2.19
C GLU A 2 25.71 11.06 3.24
N ASN A 3 26.07 11.37 4.48
CA ASN A 3 25.81 10.69 5.74
C ASN A 3 24.63 9.69 5.73
N GLN A 4 24.87 8.48 5.26
CA GLN A 4 23.92 7.40 5.46
C GLN A 4 23.76 7.16 6.96
N ARG A 5 22.54 7.26 7.47
CA ARG A 5 22.17 6.93 8.86
C ARG A 5 21.35 5.64 8.86
N PRO A 6 22.00 4.46 8.81
CA PRO A 6 21.30 3.19 8.58
C PRO A 6 20.24 2.87 9.64
N LEU A 7 20.51 3.22 10.90
CA LEU A 7 19.57 3.01 12.00
C LEU A 7 18.30 3.87 11.84
N LEU A 8 18.47 5.14 11.46
CA LEU A 8 17.35 6.04 11.18
C LEU A 8 16.56 5.54 9.97
N GLY A 9 17.23 5.15 8.88
CA GLY A 9 16.60 4.58 7.70
C GLY A 9 15.82 3.30 7.99
N PHE A 10 16.37 2.40 8.82
CA PHE A 10 15.68 1.19 9.29
C PHE A 10 14.46 1.54 10.13
N SER A 11 14.58 2.44 11.11
CA SER A 11 13.47 2.82 11.98
C SER A 11 12.32 3.46 11.20
N LEU A 12 12.63 4.31 10.22
CA LEU A 12 11.63 4.93 9.35
C LEU A 12 10.95 3.91 8.42
N ALA A 13 11.71 2.97 7.86
CA ALA A 13 11.17 1.88 7.04
C ALA A 13 10.26 0.97 7.88
N LEU A 14 10.65 0.67 9.12
CA LEU A 14 9.87 -0.11 10.06
C LEU A 14 8.57 0.60 10.44
N LEU A 15 8.63 1.92 10.73
CA LEU A 15 7.46 2.74 10.99
C LEU A 15 6.49 2.73 9.81
N ALA A 16 6.99 2.89 8.58
CA ALA A 16 6.17 2.80 7.38
C ALA A 16 5.52 1.42 7.24
N ALA A 17 6.28 0.33 7.44
CA ALA A 17 5.76 -1.03 7.36
C ALA A 17 4.71 -1.31 8.45
N MET A 18 4.92 -0.89 9.69
CA MET A 18 3.95 -1.06 10.77
C MET A 18 2.67 -0.27 10.50
N THR A 19 2.79 1.00 10.08
CA THR A 19 1.62 1.85 9.79
C THR A 19 0.82 1.30 8.61
N TRP A 20 1.46 0.90 7.52
CA TRP A 20 0.76 0.29 6.38
C TRP A 20 0.20 -1.10 6.69
N GLY A 21 0.90 -1.91 7.52
CA GLY A 21 0.41 -3.22 7.96
C GLY A 21 -0.85 -3.13 8.82
N THR A 22 -0.99 -2.12 9.66
CA THR A 22 -2.18 -1.91 10.50
C THR A 22 -3.32 -1.17 9.80
N LEU A 23 -3.04 -0.49 8.69
CA LEU A 23 -4.03 0.32 7.97
C LEU A 23 -5.30 -0.44 7.58
N PRO A 24 -5.25 -1.65 6.98
CA PRO A 24 -6.47 -2.38 6.59
C PRO A 24 -7.37 -2.73 7.79
N ILE A 25 -6.79 -2.93 8.98
CA ILE A 25 -7.53 -3.19 10.21
C ILE A 25 -8.35 -1.94 10.57
N ALA A 26 -7.74 -0.76 10.57
CA ALA A 26 -8.41 0.50 10.86
C ALA A 26 -9.44 0.87 9.78
N VAL A 27 -9.08 0.75 8.50
CA VAL A 27 -10.00 0.98 7.37
C VAL A 27 -11.25 0.13 7.51
N ARG A 28 -11.12 -1.16 7.83
CA ARG A 28 -12.27 -2.05 8.02
C ARG A 28 -13.21 -1.59 9.14
N GLN A 29 -12.70 -0.99 10.21
CA GLN A 29 -13.54 -0.45 11.28
C GLN A 29 -14.30 0.79 10.81
N VAL A 30 -13.65 1.69 10.07
CA VAL A 30 -14.28 2.91 9.55
C VAL A 30 -15.34 2.60 8.50
N LEU A 31 -15.11 1.60 7.64
CA LEU A 31 -16.04 1.17 6.59
C LEU A 31 -17.36 0.59 7.12
N LYS A 32 -17.52 0.40 8.43
CA LYS A 32 -18.81 0.06 9.05
C LYS A 32 -19.76 1.26 9.10
N PHE A 33 -19.24 2.47 9.01
CA PHE A 33 -19.96 3.74 9.18
C PHE A 33 -19.86 4.64 7.95
N VAL A 34 -18.72 4.65 7.29
CA VAL A 34 -18.39 5.55 6.18
C VAL A 34 -18.13 4.71 4.93
N ASP A 35 -18.69 5.09 3.82
CA ASP A 35 -18.47 4.44 2.52
C ASP A 35 -17.02 4.63 2.02
N ALA A 36 -16.58 3.72 1.16
CA ALA A 36 -15.21 3.71 0.66
C ALA A 36 -14.81 5.00 -0.10
N PRO A 37 -15.62 5.55 -1.03
CA PRO A 37 -15.30 6.81 -1.70
C PRO A 37 -15.11 7.99 -0.75
N THR A 38 -15.98 8.13 0.26
CA THR A 38 -15.89 9.20 1.26
C THR A 38 -14.62 9.07 2.11
N LEU A 39 -14.31 7.87 2.59
CA LEU A 39 -13.09 7.64 3.35
C LEU A 39 -11.85 7.96 2.51
N VAL A 40 -11.80 7.53 1.26
CA VAL A 40 -10.68 7.79 0.35
C VAL A 40 -10.55 9.28 0.06
N TRP A 41 -11.68 9.96 -0.18
CA TRP A 41 -11.72 11.41 -0.39
C TRP A 41 -11.13 12.19 0.78
N VAL A 42 -11.58 11.89 2.01
CA VAL A 42 -11.06 12.59 3.21
C VAL A 42 -9.57 12.34 3.38
N ARG A 43 -9.11 11.12 3.20
CA ARG A 43 -7.69 10.76 3.31
C ARG A 43 -6.81 11.55 2.35
N PHE A 44 -7.23 11.67 1.09
CA PHE A 44 -6.51 12.45 0.10
C PHE A 44 -6.58 13.97 0.38
N THR A 45 -7.75 14.46 0.78
CA THR A 45 -7.95 15.88 1.11
C THR A 45 -7.07 16.31 2.28
N VAL A 46 -7.07 15.53 3.37
CA VAL A 46 -6.23 15.82 4.55
C VAL A 46 -4.75 15.75 4.18
N ALA A 47 -4.34 14.72 3.43
CA ALA A 47 -2.94 14.58 3.02
C ALA A 47 -2.49 15.71 2.08
N ALA A 48 -3.33 16.10 1.12
CA ALA A 48 -3.06 17.22 0.23
C ALA A 48 -2.98 18.55 0.99
N ALA A 49 -3.91 18.80 1.91
CA ALA A 49 -3.93 20.03 2.72
C ALA A 49 -2.67 20.17 3.57
N VAL A 50 -2.27 19.10 4.28
CA VAL A 50 -1.06 19.12 5.11
C VAL A 50 0.20 19.31 4.25
N LEU A 51 0.34 18.59 3.14
CA LEU A 51 1.48 18.75 2.23
C LEU A 51 1.51 20.14 1.60
N PHE A 52 0.34 20.70 1.24
CA PHE A 52 0.26 22.06 0.72
C PHE A 52 0.80 23.08 1.74
N VAL A 53 0.34 23.01 2.98
CA VAL A 53 0.80 23.90 4.05
C VAL A 53 2.32 23.76 4.27
N LEU A 54 2.82 22.53 4.38
CA LEU A 54 4.25 22.27 4.60
C LEU A 54 5.13 22.79 3.45
N LEU A 55 4.70 22.58 2.21
CA LEU A 55 5.44 23.04 1.03
C LEU A 55 5.32 24.56 0.82
N ALA A 56 4.16 25.14 1.14
CA ALA A 56 3.96 26.60 1.09
C ALA A 56 4.86 27.33 2.10
N LEU A 57 4.87 26.86 3.36
CA LEU A 57 5.73 27.41 4.40
C LEU A 57 7.23 27.25 4.07
N GLY A 58 7.58 26.17 3.38
CA GLY A 58 8.95 25.90 2.93
C GLY A 58 9.34 26.60 1.60
N GLY A 59 8.43 27.33 0.96
CA GLY A 59 8.66 27.95 -0.35
C GLY A 59 8.94 26.95 -1.48
N ARG A 60 8.47 25.71 -1.34
CA ARG A 60 8.77 24.56 -2.22
C ARG A 60 7.57 24.08 -3.01
N LEU A 61 6.54 24.90 -3.18
CA LEU A 61 5.40 24.56 -4.03
C LEU A 61 5.85 24.37 -5.49
N PRO A 62 5.25 23.42 -6.24
CA PRO A 62 5.53 23.25 -7.65
C PRO A 62 5.14 24.52 -8.42
N LYS A 63 6.00 24.97 -9.34
CA LYS A 63 5.76 26.17 -10.14
C LYS A 63 5.14 25.80 -11.47
N ARG A 64 4.33 26.69 -12.04
CA ARG A 64 3.64 26.46 -13.33
C ARG A 64 4.62 26.11 -14.47
N GLN A 65 5.81 26.70 -14.46
CA GLN A 65 6.86 26.42 -15.43
C GLN A 65 7.44 25.01 -15.38
N ASP A 66 7.24 24.30 -14.27
CA ASP A 66 7.74 22.93 -14.06
C ASP A 66 6.84 21.89 -14.77
N PHE A 67 5.66 22.31 -15.29
CA PHE A 67 4.70 21.39 -15.91
C PHE A 67 4.91 21.32 -17.43
N SER A 68 5.05 20.08 -17.92
CA SER A 68 5.03 19.74 -19.35
C SER A 68 3.82 18.85 -19.64
N TRP A 69 3.47 18.70 -20.93
CA TRP A 69 2.43 17.75 -21.34
C TRP A 69 2.79 16.31 -20.94
N HIS A 70 4.06 15.97 -20.96
CA HIS A 70 4.54 14.66 -20.51
C HIS A 70 4.30 14.46 -19.01
N SER A 71 4.69 15.43 -18.17
CA SER A 71 4.45 15.33 -16.72
C SER A 71 2.95 15.32 -16.38
N PHE A 72 2.11 16.03 -17.13
CA PHE A 72 0.66 15.98 -16.96
C PHE A 72 0.10 14.57 -17.22
N ARG A 73 0.53 13.90 -18.30
CA ARG A 73 0.11 12.52 -18.59
C ARG A 73 0.58 11.54 -17.51
N LEU A 74 1.78 11.70 -16.98
CA LEU A 74 2.29 10.91 -15.88
C LEU A 74 1.50 11.17 -14.57
N LEU A 75 1.12 12.41 -14.31
CA LEU A 75 0.25 12.73 -13.18
C LEU A 75 -1.10 12.05 -13.31
N LEU A 76 -1.72 12.08 -14.49
CA LEU A 76 -2.98 11.35 -14.74
C LEU A 76 -2.83 9.85 -14.50
N LEU A 77 -1.74 9.23 -14.95
CA LEU A 77 -1.44 7.82 -14.67
C LEU A 77 -1.30 7.56 -13.17
N GLY A 78 -0.59 8.44 -12.45
CA GLY A 78 -0.40 8.36 -11.01
C GLY A 78 -1.73 8.50 -10.24
N VAL A 79 -2.55 9.47 -10.63
CA VAL A 79 -3.89 9.71 -10.05
C VAL A 79 -4.79 8.50 -10.29
N ALA A 80 -4.86 8.00 -11.52
CA ALA A 80 -5.67 6.82 -11.85
C ALA A 80 -5.21 5.59 -11.03
N GLY A 81 -3.90 5.34 -10.97
CA GLY A 81 -3.33 4.20 -10.25
C GLY A 81 -3.59 4.24 -8.74
N ILE A 82 -3.31 5.37 -8.08
CA ILE A 82 -3.49 5.48 -6.63
C ILE A 82 -4.98 5.54 -6.25
N SER A 83 -5.80 6.22 -7.04
CA SER A 83 -7.24 6.31 -6.82
C SER A 83 -7.91 4.93 -6.95
N ALA A 84 -7.60 4.19 -8.02
CA ALA A 84 -8.07 2.83 -8.21
C ALA A 84 -7.60 1.92 -7.06
N ASN A 85 -6.32 2.00 -6.68
CA ASN A 85 -5.78 1.24 -5.55
C ASN A 85 -6.59 1.48 -4.27
N PHE A 86 -6.77 2.72 -3.86
CA PHE A 86 -7.42 3.06 -2.59
C PHE A 86 -8.88 2.59 -2.56
N VAL A 87 -9.65 2.83 -3.62
CA VAL A 87 -11.06 2.45 -3.65
C VAL A 87 -11.24 0.94 -3.78
N LEU A 88 -10.43 0.28 -4.62
CA LEU A 88 -10.54 -1.18 -4.81
C LEU A 88 -10.15 -1.94 -3.53
N ILE A 89 -9.09 -1.53 -2.83
CA ILE A 89 -8.71 -2.10 -1.54
C ILE A 89 -9.80 -1.84 -0.49
N ALA A 90 -10.31 -0.62 -0.39
CA ALA A 90 -11.38 -0.30 0.56
C ALA A 90 -12.65 -1.11 0.27
N GLN A 91 -13.07 -1.20 -0.99
CA GLN A 91 -14.20 -2.05 -1.40
C GLN A 91 -13.93 -3.54 -1.13
N GLY A 92 -12.72 -4.03 -1.40
CA GLY A 92 -12.34 -5.42 -1.14
C GLY A 92 -12.43 -5.80 0.33
N LEU A 93 -12.08 -4.88 1.25
CA LEU A 93 -12.14 -5.09 2.71
C LEU A 93 -13.57 -5.30 3.27
N HIS A 94 -14.62 -5.02 2.50
CA HIS A 94 -15.97 -5.44 2.86
C HIS A 94 -16.16 -6.96 2.77
N TYR A 95 -15.38 -7.64 1.92
CA TYR A 95 -15.56 -9.05 1.57
C TYR A 95 -14.49 -9.97 2.14
N ILE A 96 -13.28 -9.47 2.35
CA ILE A 96 -12.13 -10.26 2.83
C ILE A 96 -11.48 -9.64 4.06
N SER A 97 -10.65 -10.42 4.74
CA SER A 97 -9.97 -9.97 5.95
C SER A 97 -8.80 -9.00 5.66
N PRO A 98 -8.40 -8.15 6.63
CA PRO A 98 -7.21 -7.32 6.52
C PRO A 98 -5.95 -8.14 6.20
N THR A 99 -5.81 -9.33 6.75
CA THR A 99 -4.68 -10.23 6.52
C THR A 99 -4.65 -10.72 5.09
N THR A 100 -5.79 -11.19 4.54
CA THR A 100 -5.90 -11.59 3.14
C THR A 100 -5.54 -10.43 2.20
N THR A 101 -6.03 -9.21 2.51
CA THR A 101 -5.70 -8.00 1.75
C THR A 101 -4.19 -7.75 1.70
N GLN A 102 -3.48 -7.89 2.82
CA GLN A 102 -2.03 -7.65 2.87
C GLN A 102 -1.21 -8.76 2.21
N VAL A 103 -1.68 -10.00 2.23
CA VAL A 103 -1.04 -11.07 1.45
C VAL A 103 -1.19 -10.81 -0.05
N LEU A 104 -2.37 -10.39 -0.51
CA LEU A 104 -2.62 -10.00 -1.90
C LEU A 104 -1.83 -8.74 -2.31
N TRP A 105 -1.52 -7.85 -1.36
CA TRP A 105 -0.67 -6.69 -1.64
C TRP A 105 0.70 -7.07 -2.17
N GLN A 106 1.23 -8.24 -1.83
CA GLN A 106 2.51 -8.74 -2.34
C GLN A 106 2.51 -9.02 -3.85
N ILE A 107 1.35 -8.96 -4.51
CA ILE A 107 1.26 -8.96 -5.98
C ILE A 107 1.90 -7.68 -6.57
N SER A 108 1.87 -6.55 -5.86
CA SER A 108 2.42 -5.26 -6.35
C SER A 108 3.90 -5.32 -6.75
N PRO A 109 4.84 -5.79 -5.91
CA PRO A 109 6.25 -5.85 -6.30
C PRO A 109 6.49 -6.77 -7.51
N PHE A 110 5.72 -7.85 -7.65
CA PHE A 110 5.83 -8.73 -8.82
C PHE A 110 5.22 -8.11 -10.07
N THR A 111 4.10 -7.40 -9.96
CA THR A 111 3.54 -6.60 -11.06
C THR A 111 4.56 -5.54 -11.51
N MET A 112 5.28 -4.91 -10.56
CA MET A 112 6.34 -3.95 -10.89
C MET A 112 7.50 -4.60 -11.67
N ILE A 113 7.88 -5.84 -11.34
CA ILE A 113 8.89 -6.60 -12.10
C ILE A 113 8.38 -6.86 -13.53
N VAL A 114 7.14 -7.31 -13.70
CA VAL A 114 6.53 -7.54 -15.02
C VAL A 114 6.51 -6.24 -15.84
N VAL A 115 6.10 -5.13 -15.24
CA VAL A 115 6.14 -3.81 -15.89
C VAL A 115 7.58 -3.42 -16.25
N GLY A 116 8.56 -3.70 -15.37
CA GLY A 116 9.98 -3.52 -15.65
C GLY A 116 10.42 -4.23 -16.93
N VAL A 117 10.04 -5.48 -17.09
CA VAL A 117 10.35 -6.28 -18.27
C VAL A 117 9.63 -5.78 -19.52
N LEU A 118 8.33 -5.52 -19.43
CA LEU A 118 7.50 -5.19 -20.60
C LEU A 118 7.69 -3.74 -21.09
N VAL A 119 7.80 -2.79 -20.15
CA VAL A 119 7.84 -1.34 -20.43
C VAL A 119 9.28 -0.85 -20.52
N PHE A 120 10.11 -1.19 -19.54
CA PHE A 120 11.50 -0.73 -19.45
C PHE A 120 12.49 -1.70 -20.14
N LYS A 121 12.01 -2.84 -20.66
CA LYS A 121 12.81 -3.90 -21.29
C LYS A 121 13.93 -4.46 -20.39
N ASP A 122 13.67 -4.42 -19.08
CA ASP A 122 14.58 -4.99 -18.08
C ASP A 122 14.64 -6.51 -18.23
N ARG A 123 15.75 -7.13 -17.85
CA ARG A 123 15.89 -8.58 -17.78
C ARG A 123 15.53 -9.09 -16.41
N MET A 124 14.59 -10.02 -16.34
CA MET A 124 14.23 -10.66 -15.07
C MET A 124 15.41 -11.52 -14.57
N THR A 125 15.84 -11.24 -13.35
CA THR A 125 16.95 -11.94 -12.71
C THR A 125 16.52 -13.33 -12.20
N ALA A 126 17.49 -14.19 -11.89
CA ALA A 126 17.20 -15.52 -11.31
C ALA A 126 16.47 -15.40 -9.97
N ALA A 127 16.87 -14.44 -9.11
CA ALA A 127 16.22 -14.18 -7.85
C ALA A 127 14.75 -13.73 -8.00
N GLN A 128 14.47 -12.88 -8.98
CA GLN A 128 13.10 -12.47 -9.30
C GLN A 128 12.22 -13.62 -9.79
N LYS A 129 12.78 -14.53 -10.60
CA LYS A 129 12.07 -15.74 -11.06
C LYS A 129 11.75 -16.68 -9.88
N ILE A 130 12.72 -16.92 -9.01
CA ILE A 130 12.53 -17.73 -7.79
C ILE A 130 11.48 -17.06 -6.89
N GLY A 131 11.57 -15.75 -6.68
CA GLY A 131 10.60 -15.00 -5.91
C GLY A 131 9.17 -15.12 -6.46
N LEU A 132 9.00 -15.08 -7.79
CA LEU A 132 7.69 -15.28 -8.43
C LEU A 132 7.14 -16.68 -8.18
N VAL A 133 7.97 -17.73 -8.29
CA VAL A 133 7.56 -19.10 -7.98
C VAL A 133 7.13 -19.23 -6.52
N LEU A 134 7.91 -18.65 -5.59
CA LEU A 134 7.57 -18.62 -4.16
C LEU A 134 6.27 -17.84 -3.89
N LEU A 135 6.04 -16.71 -4.59
CA LEU A 135 4.76 -16.00 -4.48
C LEU A 135 3.60 -16.90 -4.88
N LEU A 136 3.66 -17.53 -6.05
CA LEU A 136 2.58 -18.38 -6.54
C LEU A 136 2.35 -19.58 -5.61
N ALA A 137 3.40 -20.27 -5.19
CA ALA A 137 3.32 -21.38 -4.25
C ALA A 137 2.72 -20.93 -2.90
N GLY A 138 3.19 -19.79 -2.37
CA GLY A 138 2.70 -19.24 -1.12
C GLY A 138 1.23 -18.81 -1.19
N LEU A 139 0.79 -18.24 -2.31
CA LEU A 139 -0.63 -17.91 -2.51
C LEU A 139 -1.49 -19.18 -2.59
N LEU A 140 -1.04 -20.24 -3.28
CA LEU A 140 -1.75 -21.51 -3.29
C LEU A 140 -1.86 -22.11 -1.88
N MET A 141 -0.79 -22.06 -1.08
CA MET A 141 -0.80 -22.48 0.31
C MET A 141 -1.72 -21.60 1.17
N PHE A 142 -1.70 -20.28 0.95
CA PHE A 142 -2.52 -19.34 1.70
C PHE A 142 -4.02 -19.56 1.48
N PHE A 143 -4.42 -19.81 0.23
CA PHE A 143 -5.82 -20.02 -0.15
C PHE A 143 -6.26 -21.49 -0.12
N ASN A 144 -5.49 -22.40 0.51
CA ASN A 144 -5.73 -23.85 0.47
C ASN A 144 -7.13 -24.28 0.94
N ASP A 145 -7.68 -23.61 1.93
CA ASP A 145 -9.01 -23.85 2.51
C ASP A 145 -10.10 -22.96 1.90
N LYS A 146 -9.74 -22.03 0.99
CA LYS A 146 -10.65 -21.05 0.37
C LYS A 146 -10.94 -21.33 -1.11
N PHE A 147 -10.41 -22.42 -1.68
CA PHE A 147 -10.64 -22.72 -3.11
C PHE A 147 -12.12 -22.90 -3.47
N GLY A 148 -12.92 -23.47 -2.57
CA GLY A 148 -14.38 -23.58 -2.77
C GLY A 148 -15.07 -22.22 -2.84
N GLU A 149 -14.67 -21.28 -1.98
CA GLU A 149 -15.20 -19.91 -1.97
C GLU A 149 -14.74 -19.11 -3.20
N LEU A 150 -13.50 -19.35 -3.67
CA LEU A 150 -12.96 -18.71 -4.86
C LEU A 150 -13.63 -19.22 -6.15
N SER A 151 -13.82 -20.54 -6.28
CA SER A 151 -14.42 -21.16 -7.46
C SER A 151 -15.91 -20.85 -7.61
N GLY A 152 -16.60 -20.60 -6.50
CA GLY A 152 -18.02 -20.21 -6.47
C GLY A 152 -18.30 -18.79 -6.96
N LEU A 153 -17.27 -17.98 -7.27
CA LEU A 153 -17.37 -16.57 -7.70
C LEU A 153 -18.27 -15.71 -6.80
N GLY A 154 -18.37 -16.06 -5.51
CA GLY A 154 -19.15 -15.37 -4.50
C GLY A 154 -18.49 -14.10 -3.98
N ALA A 155 -19.00 -13.61 -2.85
CA ALA A 155 -18.51 -12.38 -2.20
C ALA A 155 -17.01 -12.41 -1.88
N TYR A 156 -16.50 -13.56 -1.42
CA TYR A 156 -15.08 -13.72 -1.10
C TYR A 156 -14.20 -13.57 -2.36
N ALA A 157 -14.55 -14.24 -3.46
CA ALA A 157 -13.84 -14.13 -4.73
C ALA A 157 -13.85 -12.69 -5.26
N LYS A 158 -14.99 -11.98 -5.14
CA LYS A 158 -15.08 -10.54 -5.47
C LYS A 158 -14.08 -9.72 -4.66
N GLY A 159 -13.97 -9.94 -3.34
CA GLY A 159 -13.01 -9.25 -2.49
C GLY A 159 -11.55 -9.51 -2.89
N VAL A 160 -11.22 -10.77 -3.18
CA VAL A 160 -9.88 -11.17 -3.68
C VAL A 160 -9.55 -10.47 -4.99
N LEU A 161 -10.46 -10.47 -5.96
CA LEU A 161 -10.26 -9.81 -7.25
C LEU A 161 -10.10 -8.30 -7.12
N LEU A 162 -10.93 -7.64 -6.28
CA LEU A 162 -10.82 -6.21 -6.02
C LEU A 162 -9.46 -5.85 -5.39
N CYS A 163 -9.02 -6.59 -4.37
CA CYS A 163 -7.75 -6.33 -3.72
C CYS A 163 -6.55 -6.65 -4.62
N ALA A 164 -6.60 -7.72 -5.41
CA ALA A 164 -5.56 -8.04 -6.38
C ALA A 164 -5.46 -6.95 -7.46
N ALA A 165 -6.59 -6.54 -8.05
CA ALA A 165 -6.63 -5.46 -9.03
C ALA A 165 -6.13 -4.12 -8.43
N GLY A 166 -6.53 -3.81 -7.19
CA GLY A 166 -6.04 -2.64 -6.47
C GLY A 166 -4.52 -2.68 -6.26
N SER A 167 -3.98 -3.85 -5.89
CA SER A 167 -2.54 -4.04 -5.73
C SER A 167 -1.77 -3.85 -7.05
N MET A 168 -2.33 -4.31 -8.16
CA MET A 168 -1.76 -4.10 -9.50
C MET A 168 -1.87 -2.62 -9.93
N ALA A 169 -3.00 -1.97 -9.66
CA ALA A 169 -3.22 -0.56 -10.00
C ALA A 169 -2.22 0.37 -9.31
N TRP A 170 -1.78 0.06 -8.09
CA TRP A 170 -0.74 0.81 -7.38
C TRP A 170 0.56 0.93 -8.19
N VAL A 171 0.87 -0.03 -9.04
CA VAL A 171 2.09 -0.01 -9.86
C VAL A 171 2.05 1.14 -10.87
N CYS A 172 0.88 1.52 -11.39
CA CYS A 172 0.74 2.69 -12.25
C CYS A 172 1.19 3.97 -11.52
N TYR A 173 0.78 4.12 -10.25
CA TYR A 173 1.26 5.20 -9.39
C TYR A 173 2.77 5.12 -9.16
N ALA A 174 3.31 3.95 -8.84
CA ALA A 174 4.73 3.77 -8.57
C ALA A 174 5.60 4.12 -9.80
N VAL A 175 5.17 3.73 -10.99
CA VAL A 175 5.82 4.07 -12.27
C VAL A 175 5.74 5.58 -12.53
N ALA A 176 4.56 6.17 -12.36
CA ALA A 176 4.37 7.61 -12.54
C ALA A 176 5.25 8.40 -11.56
N GLN A 177 5.29 8.03 -10.30
CA GLN A 177 6.15 8.65 -9.28
C GLN A 177 7.64 8.55 -9.66
N LYS A 178 8.09 7.37 -10.10
CA LYS A 178 9.47 7.16 -10.54
C LYS A 178 9.85 8.10 -11.69
N LEU A 179 8.99 8.22 -12.70
CA LEU A 179 9.25 9.06 -13.87
C LEU A 179 9.15 10.56 -13.56
N LEU A 180 8.18 10.96 -12.71
CA LEU A 180 8.01 12.34 -12.27
C LEU A 180 9.15 12.82 -11.35
N SER A 181 9.84 11.91 -10.66
CA SER A 181 10.95 12.26 -9.76
C SER A 181 12.14 12.92 -10.45
N ALA A 182 12.20 12.87 -11.79
CA ALA A 182 13.18 13.63 -12.59
C ALA A 182 12.88 15.15 -12.62
N GLN A 183 11.65 15.56 -12.33
CA GLN A 183 11.20 16.97 -12.43
C GLN A 183 10.71 17.54 -11.09
N PHE A 184 10.12 16.71 -10.24
CA PHE A 184 9.47 17.13 -9.00
C PHE A 184 10.06 16.41 -7.80
N GLY A 185 10.13 17.10 -6.66
CA GLY A 185 10.44 16.46 -5.39
C GLY A 185 9.34 15.48 -4.94
N PRO A 186 9.67 14.45 -4.15
CA PRO A 186 8.70 13.42 -3.73
C PRO A 186 7.44 14.00 -3.08
N GLN A 187 7.59 15.02 -2.23
CA GLN A 187 6.46 15.68 -1.55
C GLN A 187 5.59 16.48 -2.51
N GLN A 188 6.19 17.08 -3.57
CA GLN A 188 5.43 17.79 -4.60
C GLN A 188 4.60 16.82 -5.44
N ILE A 189 5.17 15.65 -5.80
CA ILE A 189 4.45 14.60 -6.53
C ILE A 189 3.25 14.11 -5.71
N LEU A 190 3.46 13.83 -4.41
CA LEU A 190 2.39 13.41 -3.51
C LEU A 190 1.31 14.48 -3.38
N LEU A 191 1.68 15.76 -3.21
CA LEU A 191 0.72 16.86 -3.17
C LEU A 191 -0.15 16.90 -4.44
N LEU A 192 0.49 16.86 -5.62
CA LEU A 192 -0.23 16.95 -6.91
C LEU A 192 -1.17 15.76 -7.09
N ILE A 193 -0.70 14.56 -6.82
CA ILE A 193 -1.49 13.34 -6.97
C ILE A 193 -2.65 13.31 -5.96
N TYR A 194 -2.41 13.65 -4.68
CA TYR A 194 -3.46 13.63 -3.66
C TYR A 194 -4.50 14.72 -3.89
N ALA A 195 -4.10 15.92 -4.27
CA ALA A 195 -5.04 16.99 -4.59
C ALA A 195 -5.93 16.64 -5.79
N ALA A 196 -5.33 16.10 -6.85
CA ALA A 196 -6.08 15.64 -8.02
C ALA A 196 -6.98 14.44 -7.68
N SER A 197 -6.51 13.46 -6.89
CA SER A 197 -7.34 12.34 -6.44
C SER A 197 -8.49 12.79 -5.55
N ALA A 198 -8.27 13.76 -4.66
CA ALA A 198 -9.34 14.36 -3.85
C ALA A 198 -10.41 15.00 -4.73
N ALA A 199 -10.00 15.72 -5.78
CA ALA A 199 -10.96 16.31 -6.75
C ALA A 199 -11.74 15.21 -7.52
N VAL A 200 -11.08 14.10 -7.89
CA VAL A 200 -11.75 12.97 -8.56
C VAL A 200 -12.81 12.33 -7.66
N PHE A 201 -12.54 12.18 -6.36
CA PHE A 201 -13.50 11.57 -5.44
C PHE A 201 -14.56 12.51 -4.89
N LEU A 202 -14.40 13.83 -5.02
CA LEU A 202 -15.34 14.82 -4.50
C LEU A 202 -16.81 14.58 -4.94
N PRO A 203 -17.10 14.23 -6.22
CA PRO A 203 -18.48 13.98 -6.65
C PRO A 203 -19.10 12.70 -6.06
N PHE A 204 -18.27 11.79 -5.55
CA PHE A 204 -18.68 10.50 -4.99
C PHE A 204 -18.64 10.46 -3.47
N ALA A 205 -18.17 11.55 -2.85
CA ALA A 205 -18.06 11.63 -1.41
C ALA A 205 -19.38 12.11 -0.80
N GLU A 206 -19.80 11.46 0.26
CA GLU A 206 -20.94 11.82 1.09
C GLU A 206 -20.48 12.23 2.49
N PRO A 207 -20.04 13.49 2.69
CA PRO A 207 -19.47 13.95 3.97
C PRO A 207 -20.40 13.75 5.17
N ALA A 208 -21.70 13.68 4.94
CA ALA A 208 -22.69 13.39 5.97
C ALA A 208 -22.44 12.02 6.67
N HIS A 209 -21.90 11.03 5.94
CA HIS A 209 -21.55 9.74 6.52
C HIS A 209 -20.45 9.81 7.59
N ILE A 210 -19.63 10.88 7.61
CA ILE A 210 -18.64 11.09 8.68
C ILE A 210 -19.35 11.32 10.02
N GLY A 211 -20.53 11.97 9.99
CA GLY A 211 -21.37 12.18 11.17
C GLY A 211 -21.97 10.90 11.74
N SER A 212 -21.96 9.80 11.00
CA SER A 212 -22.45 8.49 11.48
C SER A 212 -21.41 7.69 12.25
N LEU A 213 -20.13 8.19 12.32
CA LEU A 213 -19.10 7.56 13.14
C LEU A 213 -19.53 7.51 14.60
N ASP A 214 -19.66 6.29 15.13
CA ASP A 214 -20.07 6.07 16.50
C ASP A 214 -18.96 5.45 17.35
N GLY A 215 -18.80 5.98 18.54
CA GLY A 215 -17.82 5.54 19.52
C GLY A 215 -16.38 5.98 19.26
N THR A 216 -15.60 6.02 20.33
CA THR A 216 -14.20 6.48 20.33
C THR A 216 -13.33 5.68 19.34
N LEU A 217 -13.55 4.36 19.23
CA LEU A 217 -12.75 3.53 18.35
C LEU A 217 -12.91 3.91 16.87
N ALA A 218 -14.14 4.19 16.42
CA ALA A 218 -14.40 4.58 15.03
C ALA A 218 -13.67 5.89 14.68
N TRP A 219 -13.75 6.87 15.57
CA TRP A 219 -13.04 8.14 15.42
C TRP A 219 -11.51 7.99 15.44
N VAL A 220 -10.97 7.20 16.37
CA VAL A 220 -9.52 6.91 16.41
C VAL A 220 -9.06 6.24 15.12
N CYS A 221 -9.79 5.23 14.63
CA CYS A 221 -9.47 4.58 13.36
C CYS A 221 -9.58 5.55 12.17
N PHE A 222 -10.58 6.42 12.15
CA PHE A 222 -10.76 7.41 11.08
C PHE A 222 -9.60 8.41 11.03
N VAL A 223 -9.25 9.02 12.16
CA VAL A 223 -8.10 9.94 12.26
C VAL A 223 -6.80 9.22 11.91
N TYR A 224 -6.63 7.98 12.39
CA TYR A 224 -5.48 7.15 12.04
C TYR A 224 -5.39 6.90 10.53
N CYS A 225 -6.49 6.59 9.85
CA CYS A 225 -6.51 6.41 8.40
C CYS A 225 -6.07 7.66 7.64
N CYS A 226 -6.48 8.84 8.11
CA CYS A 226 -6.06 10.12 7.51
C CYS A 226 -4.56 10.37 7.71
N LEU A 227 -4.06 10.20 8.93
CA LEU A 227 -2.66 10.42 9.27
C LEU A 227 -1.73 9.38 8.67
N ASN A 228 -2.17 8.13 8.55
CA ASN A 228 -1.41 7.03 7.98
C ASN A 228 -0.91 7.35 6.56
N THR A 229 -1.73 8.02 5.75
CA THR A 229 -1.36 8.43 4.39
C THR A 229 -0.12 9.34 4.39
N LEU A 230 0.02 10.22 5.39
CA LEU A 230 1.18 11.10 5.55
C LEU A 230 2.37 10.38 6.19
N ILE A 231 2.12 9.70 7.32
CA ILE A 231 3.17 9.04 8.11
C ILE A 231 3.81 7.91 7.31
N GLY A 232 3.00 7.03 6.70
CA GLY A 232 3.51 5.88 5.93
C GLY A 232 4.36 6.31 4.74
N TYR A 233 3.81 7.13 3.84
CA TYR A 233 4.54 7.59 2.67
C TYR A 233 5.67 8.58 3.01
N GLY A 234 5.49 9.40 4.04
CA GLY A 234 6.52 10.31 4.53
C GLY A 234 7.72 9.56 5.10
N SER A 235 7.48 8.59 5.99
CA SER A 235 8.53 7.75 6.58
C SER A 235 9.23 6.89 5.53
N PHE A 236 8.50 6.32 4.60
CA PHE A 236 9.06 5.55 3.48
C PHE A 236 9.97 6.41 2.61
N GLY A 237 9.51 7.58 2.19
CA GLY A 237 10.29 8.51 1.38
C GLY A 237 11.55 9.01 2.10
N GLU A 238 11.46 9.27 3.41
CA GLU A 238 12.61 9.69 4.20
C GLU A 238 13.59 8.52 4.45
N ALA A 239 13.09 7.29 4.67
CA ALA A 239 13.92 6.10 4.80
C ALA A 239 14.84 5.90 3.58
N LEU A 240 14.31 6.14 2.37
CA LEU A 240 15.07 6.02 1.11
C LEU A 240 16.23 7.01 1.00
N LYS A 241 16.22 8.14 1.73
CA LYS A 241 17.35 9.08 1.78
C LYS A 241 18.47 8.59 2.69
N HIS A 242 18.13 7.83 3.73
CA HIS A 242 19.06 7.41 4.77
C HIS A 242 19.54 5.97 4.63
N TRP A 243 18.86 5.16 3.80
CA TRP A 243 19.16 3.75 3.66
C TRP A 243 18.96 3.25 2.22
N GLU A 244 19.61 2.16 1.86
CA GLU A 244 19.52 1.58 0.51
C GLU A 244 18.08 1.13 0.19
N ALA A 245 17.57 1.50 -0.98
CA ALA A 245 16.21 1.20 -1.41
C ALA A 245 15.84 -0.29 -1.32
N SER A 246 16.80 -1.18 -1.61
CA SER A 246 16.59 -2.64 -1.48
C SER A 246 16.34 -3.07 -0.03
N LYS A 247 17.04 -2.48 0.93
CA LYS A 247 16.87 -2.78 2.36
C LYS A 247 15.54 -2.22 2.87
N VAL A 248 15.18 -1.00 2.46
CA VAL A 248 13.85 -0.40 2.74
C VAL A 248 12.75 -1.30 2.18
N SER A 249 12.88 -1.78 0.93
CA SER A 249 11.92 -2.70 0.31
C SER A 249 11.76 -4.00 1.09
N VAL A 250 12.86 -4.60 1.60
CA VAL A 250 12.77 -5.81 2.45
C VAL A 250 11.92 -5.56 3.68
N VAL A 251 12.13 -4.45 4.38
CA VAL A 251 11.34 -4.13 5.57
C VAL A 251 9.86 -3.95 5.22
N THR A 252 9.55 -3.31 4.10
CA THR A 252 8.15 -3.14 3.67
C THR A 252 7.49 -4.43 3.19
N THR A 253 8.22 -5.49 2.82
CA THR A 253 7.61 -6.80 2.54
C THR A 253 7.06 -7.49 3.79
N LEU A 254 7.41 -7.02 5.00
CA LEU A 254 6.90 -7.54 6.26
C LEU A 254 5.47 -7.06 6.60
N LEU A 255 4.81 -6.27 5.73
CA LEU A 255 3.46 -5.77 5.97
C LEU A 255 2.47 -6.86 6.42
N PRO A 256 2.37 -8.03 5.75
CA PRO A 256 1.45 -9.09 6.19
C PRO A 256 1.75 -9.60 7.59
N VAL A 257 3.03 -9.68 7.96
CA VAL A 257 3.46 -10.11 9.30
C VAL A 257 2.94 -9.14 10.36
N PHE A 258 3.09 -7.82 10.14
CA PHE A 258 2.54 -6.82 11.05
C PHE A 258 1.02 -6.89 11.12
N THR A 259 0.34 -7.08 9.98
CA THR A 259 -1.12 -7.22 9.97
C THR A 259 -1.58 -8.42 10.79
N VAL A 260 -0.93 -9.57 10.66
CA VAL A 260 -1.23 -10.77 11.46
C VAL A 260 -1.03 -10.48 12.94
N ILE A 261 0.14 -9.94 13.32
CA ILE A 261 0.45 -9.62 14.72
C ILE A 261 -0.60 -8.66 15.31
N PHE A 262 -0.88 -7.56 14.63
CA PHE A 262 -1.83 -6.56 15.15
C PHE A 262 -3.28 -7.06 15.10
N SER A 263 -3.67 -7.92 14.15
CA SER A 263 -4.99 -8.57 14.15
C SER A 263 -5.14 -9.51 15.34
N LEU A 264 -4.12 -10.32 15.66
CA LEU A 264 -4.12 -11.20 16.83
C LEU A 264 -4.17 -10.39 18.13
N LEU A 265 -3.38 -9.34 18.25
CA LEU A 265 -3.39 -8.45 19.42
C LEU A 265 -4.76 -7.78 19.59
N GLY A 266 -5.33 -7.28 18.49
CA GLY A 266 -6.66 -6.66 18.49
C GLY A 266 -7.73 -7.65 18.94
N HIS A 267 -7.69 -8.88 18.41
CA HIS A 267 -8.60 -9.97 18.80
C HIS A 267 -8.45 -10.33 20.28
N TYR A 268 -7.21 -10.43 20.77
CA TYR A 268 -6.97 -10.72 22.19
C TYR A 268 -7.52 -9.64 23.13
N VAL A 269 -7.43 -8.35 22.74
CA VAL A 269 -7.90 -7.21 23.56
C VAL A 269 -9.41 -7.02 23.46
N LYS A 270 -9.99 -7.15 22.25
CA LYS A 270 -11.43 -6.97 21.97
C LYS A 270 -11.91 -7.96 20.90
N PRO A 271 -12.18 -9.23 21.28
CA PRO A 271 -12.56 -10.28 20.33
C PRO A 271 -13.85 -9.97 19.57
N ASP A 272 -14.81 -9.30 20.23
CA ASP A 272 -16.08 -8.91 19.61
C ASP A 272 -15.94 -7.83 18.53
N THR A 273 -14.83 -7.09 18.53
CA THR A 273 -14.59 -5.97 17.60
C THR A 273 -13.63 -6.36 16.48
N PHE A 274 -12.57 -7.10 16.82
CA PHE A 274 -11.51 -7.52 15.90
C PHE A 274 -11.56 -9.04 15.73
N ALA A 275 -11.95 -9.48 14.54
CA ALA A 275 -11.92 -10.90 14.21
C ALA A 275 -10.47 -11.41 14.16
N ALA A 276 -10.27 -12.64 14.61
CA ALA A 276 -8.99 -13.34 14.41
C ALA A 276 -8.68 -13.46 12.91
N PRO A 277 -7.38 -13.57 12.53
CA PRO A 277 -7.03 -13.91 11.15
C PRO A 277 -7.70 -15.22 10.73
N ASP A 278 -8.46 -15.16 9.63
CA ASP A 278 -9.19 -16.31 9.09
C ASP A 278 -8.27 -17.14 8.18
N MET A 279 -7.41 -17.96 8.79
CA MET A 279 -6.51 -18.86 8.08
C MET A 279 -6.04 -20.02 8.98
N ASN A 280 -5.82 -21.17 8.34
CA ASN A 280 -5.29 -22.36 9.00
C ASN A 280 -3.74 -22.36 9.06
N GLY A 281 -3.13 -23.40 9.65
CA GLY A 281 -1.68 -23.51 9.76
C GLY A 281 -0.94 -23.45 8.43
N LEU A 282 -1.50 -24.06 7.37
CA LEU A 282 -0.93 -24.00 6.02
C LEU A 282 -1.04 -22.60 5.42
N GLY A 283 -2.13 -21.88 5.74
CA GLY A 283 -2.31 -20.46 5.37
C GLY A 283 -1.24 -19.56 5.99
N TYR A 284 -0.91 -19.76 7.29
CA TYR A 284 0.21 -19.04 7.92
C TYR A 284 1.56 -19.34 7.25
N ALA A 285 1.83 -20.62 6.95
CA ALA A 285 3.03 -21.02 6.22
C ALA A 285 3.06 -20.38 4.82
N GLY A 286 1.92 -20.37 4.12
CA GLY A 286 1.77 -19.73 2.82
C GLY A 286 2.07 -18.22 2.85
N ALA A 287 1.56 -17.50 3.84
CA ALA A 287 1.86 -16.07 4.03
C ALA A 287 3.36 -15.83 4.24
N LEU A 288 4.05 -16.68 5.01
CA LEU A 288 5.51 -16.59 5.19
C LEU A 288 6.27 -16.88 3.89
N VAL A 289 5.82 -17.87 3.09
CA VAL A 289 6.41 -18.18 1.79
C VAL A 289 6.24 -17.01 0.81
N VAL A 290 5.06 -16.36 0.79
CA VAL A 290 4.82 -15.14 -0.01
C VAL A 290 5.80 -14.02 0.37
N VAL A 291 5.96 -13.76 1.67
CA VAL A 291 6.93 -12.75 2.18
C VAL A 291 8.35 -13.14 1.79
N GLY A 292 8.73 -14.40 1.96
CA GLY A 292 10.04 -14.94 1.55
C GLY A 292 10.29 -14.75 0.05
N GLY A 293 9.28 -14.97 -0.77
CA GLY A 293 9.32 -14.72 -2.23
C GLY A 293 9.58 -13.26 -2.56
N ALA A 294 8.88 -12.34 -1.89
CA ALA A 294 9.07 -10.91 -2.08
C ALA A 294 10.48 -10.44 -1.62
N VAL A 295 10.96 -10.94 -0.49
CA VAL A 295 12.35 -10.68 -0.02
C VAL A 295 13.38 -11.21 -1.04
N THR A 296 13.19 -12.44 -1.52
CA THR A 296 14.08 -13.04 -2.53
C THR A 296 14.12 -12.23 -3.81
N ALA A 297 12.97 -11.77 -4.30
CA ALA A 297 12.90 -10.92 -5.48
C ALA A 297 13.59 -9.55 -5.28
N ALA A 298 13.50 -8.98 -4.06
CA ALA A 298 14.05 -7.66 -3.78
C ALA A 298 15.57 -7.63 -3.58
N VAL A 299 16.15 -8.67 -2.98
CA VAL A 299 17.59 -8.67 -2.60
C VAL A 299 18.37 -9.90 -3.02
N GLY A 300 17.73 -10.92 -3.57
CA GLY A 300 18.36 -12.20 -3.87
C GLY A 300 19.60 -12.07 -4.77
N ASP A 301 19.58 -11.19 -5.76
CA ASP A 301 20.72 -10.97 -6.65
C ASP A 301 21.99 -10.48 -5.93
N ARG A 302 21.84 -9.73 -4.83
CA ARG A 302 22.98 -9.29 -4.02
C ARG A 302 23.52 -10.42 -3.14
N LEU A 303 22.67 -11.35 -2.73
CA LEU A 303 23.06 -12.51 -1.94
C LEU A 303 23.74 -13.58 -2.80
N PHE A 304 23.26 -13.79 -4.04
CA PHE A 304 23.81 -14.79 -4.97
C PHE A 304 25.05 -14.31 -5.73
N LYS A 305 25.27 -13.00 -5.89
CA LYS A 305 26.48 -12.44 -6.54
C LYS A 305 27.69 -12.29 -5.62
N ARG A 306 27.59 -12.64 -4.34
CA ARG A 306 28.71 -12.64 -3.38
C ARG A 306 29.53 -13.95 -3.38
N ARG A 307 29.42 -14.76 -4.44
CA ARG A 307 30.31 -15.90 -4.66
C ARG A 307 31.12 -15.71 -5.92
#